data_f8499f06c2aed5266133e37bdcce746f
#
_entry.id   f8499f06c2aed5266133e37bdcce746f
#
_cell.length_a   1.000
_cell.length_b   1.000
_cell.length_c   1.000
_cell.angle_alpha   90.00
_cell.angle_beta   90.00
_cell.angle_gamma   90.00
#
_symmetry.space_group_name_H-M   'P 1'
#
loop_
_entity.id
_entity.type
_entity.pdbx_description
1 polymer ?
#
loop_
_entity_poly.entity_id
_entity_poly.type
_entity_poly.pdbx_seq_one_letter_code
_entity_poly.pdbx_strand_id
1 'polypeptide(L)'
;MKNKDFLFMQEMSRIGKAGYIETPSPLAEMTRGIDGNESFFSTKWRGYHHHRFFVWNHEGVLNFLTKYPIIEHVTINDSKIERILNDDPFAWNTYYLWTDKIKYKHFQHHIDASIIKGKYGDLIQKGIEQSINHSYKFFKDREDLLTNES
;
A
#
# COMPACT_ATOMS: atom_id res chain seq x y z
N MET A 1 -15.58 -2.00 -19.59
CA MET A 1 -15.93 -0.78 -18.84
C MET A 1 -14.69 -0.27 -18.10
N LYS A 2 -14.23 0.92 -18.44
CA LYS A 2 -13.07 1.49 -17.73
C LYS A 2 -13.48 1.76 -16.28
N ASN A 3 -12.74 1.24 -15.35
CA ASN A 3 -12.98 1.51 -13.93
C ASN A 3 -12.73 2.99 -13.66
N LYS A 4 -13.78 3.71 -13.25
CA LYS A 4 -13.71 5.15 -12.96
C LYS A 4 -12.65 5.50 -11.90
N ASP A 5 -12.34 4.57 -11.02
CA ASP A 5 -11.37 4.78 -9.95
C ASP A 5 -9.94 5.01 -10.48
N PHE A 6 -9.65 4.59 -11.71
CA PHE A 6 -8.33 4.72 -12.32
C PHE A 6 -8.24 5.76 -13.43
N LEU A 7 -9.33 6.49 -13.71
CA LEU A 7 -9.31 7.61 -14.66
C LEU A 7 -8.30 8.69 -14.24
N PHE A 8 -8.13 8.87 -12.94
CA PHE A 8 -7.17 9.83 -12.38
C PHE A 8 -5.74 9.51 -12.84
N MET A 9 -5.33 8.24 -12.83
CA MET A 9 -4.01 7.82 -13.29
C MET A 9 -3.80 8.12 -14.77
N GLN A 10 -4.82 7.89 -15.58
CA GLN A 10 -4.79 8.16 -17.02
C GLN A 10 -4.69 9.66 -17.29
N GLU A 11 -5.45 10.48 -16.57
CA GLU A 11 -5.41 11.93 -16.72
C GLU A 11 -4.09 12.53 -16.26
N MET A 12 -3.54 12.08 -15.16
CA MET A 12 -2.20 12.51 -14.73
C MET A 12 -1.14 12.19 -15.79
N SER A 13 -1.20 10.99 -16.37
CA SER A 13 -0.28 10.59 -17.45
C SER A 13 -0.48 11.38 -18.72
N ARG A 14 -1.72 11.83 -18.99
CA ARG A 14 -2.05 12.63 -20.19
C ARG A 14 -1.51 14.05 -20.09
N ILE A 15 -1.64 14.68 -18.93
CA ILE A 15 -1.28 16.09 -18.76
C ILE A 15 0.14 16.32 -18.26
N GLY A 16 0.73 15.33 -17.58
CA GLY A 16 2.06 15.42 -17.01
C GLY A 16 3.09 14.57 -17.75
N LYS A 17 4.35 14.99 -17.72
CA LYS A 17 5.47 14.21 -18.24
C LYS A 17 6.19 13.42 -17.16
N ALA A 18 6.03 13.82 -15.92
CA ALA A 18 6.62 13.19 -14.74
C ALA A 18 5.88 13.61 -13.49
N GLY A 19 6.02 12.85 -12.43
CA GLY A 19 5.37 13.17 -11.16
C GLY A 19 5.77 12.24 -10.03
N TYR A 20 5.18 12.50 -8.89
CA TYR A 20 5.39 11.77 -7.66
C TYR A 20 4.06 11.47 -6.99
N ILE A 21 3.92 10.24 -6.52
CA ILE A 21 2.75 9.81 -5.74
C ILE A 21 3.24 9.22 -4.43
N GLU A 22 2.64 9.65 -3.34
CA GLU A 22 2.85 9.09 -2.02
C GLU A 22 1.48 8.73 -1.42
N THR A 23 1.40 7.55 -0.83
CA THR A 23 0.16 7.03 -0.23
C THR A 23 0.51 6.06 0.89
N PRO A 24 -0.37 5.84 1.88
CA PRO A 24 -0.11 4.84 2.90
C PRO A 24 0.20 3.48 2.31
N SER A 25 1.17 2.80 2.90
CA SER A 25 1.57 1.46 2.49
C SER A 25 0.54 0.41 2.91
N PRO A 26 0.58 -0.80 2.32
CA PRO A 26 -0.25 -1.91 2.80
C PRO A 26 0.00 -2.23 4.27
N LEU A 27 1.21 -2.02 4.77
CA LEU A 27 1.55 -2.21 6.17
C LEU A 27 0.75 -1.23 7.06
N ALA A 28 0.72 0.05 6.68
CA ALA A 28 -0.06 1.06 7.38
C ALA A 28 -1.56 0.74 7.32
N GLU A 29 -2.06 0.30 6.17
CA GLU A 29 -3.47 -0.06 6.00
C GLU A 29 -3.89 -1.29 6.82
N MET A 30 -2.96 -2.13 7.22
CA MET A 30 -3.24 -3.28 8.08
C MET A 30 -3.02 -2.97 9.57
N THR A 31 -2.50 -1.81 9.91
CA THR A 31 -2.25 -1.41 11.29
C THR A 31 -3.56 -1.04 12.00
N ARG A 32 -3.76 -1.57 13.21
CA ARG A 32 -4.96 -1.29 13.99
C ARG A 32 -4.88 0.07 14.67
N GLY A 33 -5.98 0.80 14.62
CA GLY A 33 -6.14 2.06 15.34
C GLY A 33 -5.36 3.25 14.77
N ILE A 34 -4.81 3.12 13.57
CA ILE A 34 -4.01 4.17 12.94
C ILE A 34 -4.81 5.46 12.67
N ASP A 35 -6.10 5.31 12.43
CA ASP A 35 -7.04 6.41 12.15
C ASP A 35 -7.80 6.85 13.41
N GLY A 36 -7.37 6.43 14.58
CA GLY A 36 -8.07 6.69 15.84
C GLY A 36 -9.45 6.04 15.90
N ASN A 37 -9.76 5.14 14.99
CA ASN A 37 -11.05 4.49 14.88
C ASN A 37 -11.17 3.31 15.84
N GLU A 38 -12.32 3.20 16.48
CA GLU A 38 -12.65 2.07 17.36
C GLU A 38 -13.99 1.48 16.96
N SER A 39 -14.11 0.17 17.10
CA SER A 39 -15.39 -0.50 16.94
C SER A 39 -16.28 -0.28 18.17
N PHE A 40 -17.56 -0.62 18.03
CA PHE A 40 -18.52 -0.57 19.13
C PHE A 40 -18.05 -1.34 20.38
N PHE A 41 -17.22 -2.36 20.22
CA PHE A 41 -16.66 -3.17 21.29
C PHE A 41 -15.28 -2.72 21.76
N SER A 42 -14.90 -1.48 21.50
CA SER A 42 -13.56 -0.92 21.81
C SER A 42 -12.41 -1.64 21.09
N THR A 43 -12.71 -2.36 20.02
CA THR A 43 -11.71 -2.99 19.15
C THR A 43 -11.27 -2.00 18.09
N LYS A 44 -9.97 -1.83 17.94
CA LYS A 44 -9.41 -0.93 16.93
C LYS A 44 -9.51 -1.57 15.54
N TRP A 45 -9.99 -0.79 14.57
CA TRP A 45 -10.08 -1.21 13.18
C TRP A 45 -8.73 -1.09 12.48
N ARG A 46 -8.55 -1.85 11.40
CA ARG A 46 -7.35 -1.79 10.58
C ARG A 46 -7.39 -0.63 9.60
N GLY A 47 -6.28 0.10 9.50
CA GLY A 47 -6.04 1.10 8.47
C GLY A 47 -6.94 2.32 8.54
N TYR A 48 -7.04 2.99 7.40
CA TYR A 48 -7.85 4.19 7.22
C TYR A 48 -9.22 3.83 6.64
N HIS A 49 -10.28 4.25 7.29
CA HIS A 49 -11.65 3.88 6.94
C HIS A 49 -12.06 4.24 5.52
N HIS A 50 -11.61 5.40 5.03
CA HIS A 50 -12.02 5.91 3.73
C HIS A 50 -11.15 5.42 2.57
N HIS A 51 -10.08 4.70 2.85
CA HIS A 51 -9.24 4.16 1.81
C HIS A 51 -9.84 2.87 1.23
N ARG A 52 -9.91 2.81 -0.08
CA ARG A 52 -10.54 1.70 -0.81
C ARG A 52 -9.56 0.64 -1.27
N PHE A 53 -8.27 0.97 -1.28
CA PHE A 53 -7.23 0.11 -1.86
C PHE A 53 -6.02 0.00 -0.96
N PHE A 54 -5.39 -1.17 -1.01
CA PHE A 54 -3.98 -1.30 -0.69
C PHE A 54 -3.20 -0.88 -1.93
N VAL A 55 -2.22 -0.01 -1.77
CA VAL A 55 -1.41 0.52 -2.88
C VAL A 55 0.06 0.32 -2.58
N TRP A 56 0.78 -0.30 -3.50
CA TRP A 56 2.23 -0.45 -3.34
C TRP A 56 2.94 -0.41 -4.68
N ASN A 57 4.22 -0.03 -4.63
CA ASN A 57 5.10 0.00 -5.80
C ASN A 57 5.92 -1.29 -5.86
N HIS A 58 5.83 -1.97 -6.97
CA HIS A 58 6.67 -3.11 -7.26
C HIS A 58 7.26 -2.95 -8.65
N GLU A 59 8.58 -2.78 -8.70
CA GLU A 59 9.35 -2.65 -9.94
C GLU A 59 8.79 -1.59 -10.90
N GLY A 60 8.40 -0.44 -10.36
CA GLY A 60 7.89 0.68 -11.15
C GLY A 60 6.43 0.57 -11.56
N VAL A 61 5.70 -0.39 -11.04
CA VAL A 61 4.26 -0.57 -11.24
C VAL A 61 3.51 -0.32 -9.95
N LEU A 62 2.56 0.60 -9.96
CA LEU A 62 1.62 0.77 -8.84
C LEU A 62 0.60 -0.36 -8.85
N ASN A 63 0.61 -1.14 -7.78
CA ASN A 63 -0.33 -2.24 -7.58
C ASN A 63 -1.46 -1.77 -6.67
N PHE A 64 -2.68 -2.06 -7.07
CA PHE A 64 -3.91 -1.77 -6.32
C PHE A 64 -4.61 -3.06 -6.00
N LEU A 65 -4.88 -3.30 -4.73
CA LEU A 65 -5.70 -4.40 -4.26
C LEU A 65 -6.90 -3.83 -3.52
N THR A 66 -8.10 -4.21 -3.93
CA THR A 66 -9.33 -3.73 -3.28
C THR A 66 -9.34 -4.10 -1.81
N LYS A 67 -9.64 -3.12 -0.96
CA LYS A 67 -9.72 -3.27 0.48
C LYS A 67 -11.16 -3.59 0.89
N TYR A 68 -11.38 -4.81 1.37
CA TYR A 68 -12.69 -5.27 1.82
C TYR A 68 -12.77 -5.25 3.35
N PRO A 69 -13.97 -5.11 3.94
CA PRO A 69 -14.15 -5.17 5.40
C PRO A 69 -13.64 -6.46 6.04
N ILE A 70 -13.54 -7.53 5.29
CA ILE A 70 -13.02 -8.84 5.76
C ILE A 70 -11.56 -8.75 6.24
N ILE A 71 -10.84 -7.67 5.94
CA ILE A 71 -9.46 -7.48 6.42
C ILE A 71 -9.36 -7.56 7.94
N GLU A 72 -10.45 -7.23 8.64
CA GLU A 72 -10.49 -7.33 10.10
C GLU A 72 -10.24 -8.76 10.60
N HIS A 73 -10.55 -9.76 9.78
CA HIS A 73 -10.43 -11.17 10.08
C HIS A 73 -9.25 -11.86 9.39
N VAL A 74 -8.45 -11.11 8.64
CA VAL A 74 -7.24 -11.65 8.02
C VAL A 74 -6.21 -11.92 9.10
N THR A 75 -5.67 -13.14 9.11
CA THR A 75 -4.63 -13.54 10.04
C THR A 75 -3.30 -12.93 9.62
N ILE A 76 -2.77 -12.05 10.46
CA ILE A 76 -1.47 -11.42 10.27
C ILE A 76 -0.85 -11.16 11.64
N ASN A 77 0.47 -11.10 11.70
CA ASN A 77 1.17 -10.83 12.95
C ASN A 77 1.20 -9.32 13.24
N ASP A 78 0.21 -8.84 14.02
CA ASP A 78 0.07 -7.43 14.37
C ASP A 78 1.29 -6.89 15.13
N SER A 79 1.87 -7.65 16.01
CA SER A 79 3.07 -7.24 16.76
C SER A 79 4.27 -7.01 15.85
N LYS A 80 4.41 -7.85 14.82
CA LYS A 80 5.47 -7.69 13.81
C LYS A 80 5.26 -6.43 12.97
N ILE A 81 4.01 -6.14 12.58
CA ILE A 81 3.65 -4.93 11.85
C ILE A 81 4.04 -3.69 12.66
N GLU A 82 3.62 -3.62 13.91
CA GLU A 82 3.93 -2.49 14.80
C GLU A 82 5.43 -2.30 14.97
N ARG A 83 6.16 -3.38 15.14
CA ARG A 83 7.62 -3.34 15.28
C ARG A 83 8.29 -2.78 14.01
N ILE A 84 7.90 -3.26 12.84
CA ILE A 84 8.46 -2.77 11.57
C ILE A 84 8.19 -1.27 11.41
N LEU A 85 6.98 -0.82 11.70
CA LEU A 85 6.61 0.59 11.59
C LEU A 85 7.37 1.47 12.57
N ASN A 86 7.64 0.97 13.78
CA ASN A 86 8.41 1.70 14.79
C ASN A 86 9.90 1.77 14.45
N ASP A 87 10.45 0.68 13.91
CA ASP A 87 11.88 0.59 13.59
C ASP A 87 12.22 1.22 12.24
N ASP A 88 11.27 1.22 11.32
CA ASP A 88 11.46 1.72 9.96
C ASP A 88 10.31 2.67 9.57
N PRO A 89 10.46 3.97 9.86
CA PRO A 89 9.43 4.97 9.52
C PRO A 89 9.12 5.04 8.01
N PHE A 90 10.03 4.61 7.17
CA PHE A 90 9.84 4.62 5.71
C PHE A 90 8.81 3.58 5.25
N ALA A 91 8.53 2.57 6.08
CA ALA A 91 7.54 1.56 5.77
C ALA A 91 6.09 2.06 5.86
N TRP A 92 5.87 3.27 6.40
CA TRP A 92 4.53 3.85 6.52
C TRP A 92 3.87 4.16 5.19
N ASN A 93 4.65 4.51 4.18
CA ASN A 93 4.13 4.99 2.90
C ASN A 93 4.67 4.17 1.72
N THR A 94 3.92 4.25 0.64
CA THR A 94 4.32 3.83 -0.70
C THR A 94 4.77 5.07 -1.46
N TYR A 95 5.90 4.98 -2.13
CA TYR A 95 6.52 6.08 -2.89
C TYR A 95 6.60 5.68 -4.36
N TYR A 96 6.18 6.57 -5.25
CA TYR A 96 6.16 6.29 -6.68
C TYR A 96 6.57 7.52 -7.47
N LEU A 97 7.74 7.42 -8.10
CA LEU A 97 8.21 8.40 -9.09
C LEU A 97 7.92 7.85 -10.47
N TRP A 98 7.39 8.69 -11.35
CA TRP A 98 7.07 8.25 -12.70
C TRP A 98 7.51 9.28 -13.74
N THR A 99 7.83 8.79 -14.95
CA THR A 99 8.09 9.56 -16.16
C THR A 99 7.27 9.00 -17.29
N ASP A 100 6.82 9.87 -18.19
CA ASP A 100 5.98 9.59 -19.35
C ASP A 100 4.58 9.14 -19.02
N LYS A 101 4.42 8.05 -18.29
CA LYS A 101 3.11 7.58 -17.84
C LYS A 101 3.20 6.78 -16.53
N ILE A 102 2.10 6.77 -15.80
CA ILE A 102 1.94 5.93 -14.62
C ILE A 102 1.59 4.52 -15.08
N LYS A 103 2.41 3.55 -14.65
CA LYS A 103 2.12 2.13 -14.86
C LYS A 103 1.41 1.61 -13.62
N TYR A 104 0.24 1.02 -13.80
CA TYR A 104 -0.53 0.49 -12.68
C TYR A 104 -1.20 -0.83 -13.03
N LYS A 105 -1.50 -1.62 -11.98
CA LYS A 105 -2.20 -2.89 -12.07
C LYS A 105 -3.23 -2.96 -10.95
N HIS A 106 -4.45 -3.37 -11.28
CA HIS A 106 -5.50 -3.62 -10.32
C HIS A 106 -5.73 -5.12 -10.17
N PHE A 107 -5.52 -5.64 -8.97
CA PHE A 107 -5.87 -7.01 -8.63
C PHE A 107 -7.35 -7.07 -8.31
N GLN A 108 -8.14 -7.60 -9.24
CA GLN A 108 -9.54 -7.90 -8.99
C GLN A 108 -9.62 -9.23 -8.26
N HIS A 109 -10.25 -9.20 -7.11
CA HIS A 109 -10.46 -10.40 -6.32
C HIS A 109 -11.93 -10.56 -6.02
N HIS A 110 -12.52 -11.68 -6.43
CA HIS A 110 -13.91 -11.94 -6.13
C HIS A 110 -14.07 -12.30 -4.65
N ILE A 111 -15.14 -11.77 -4.04
CA ILE A 111 -15.50 -12.12 -2.66
C ILE A 111 -16.10 -13.53 -2.71
N ASP A 112 -15.27 -14.52 -2.48
CA ASP A 112 -15.64 -15.92 -2.47
C ASP A 112 -14.94 -16.65 -1.30
N ALA A 113 -15.07 -17.97 -1.27
CA ALA A 113 -14.43 -18.79 -0.26
C ALA A 113 -12.90 -18.64 -0.22
N SER A 114 -12.26 -18.12 -1.27
CA SER A 114 -10.81 -17.93 -1.30
C SER A 114 -10.34 -16.82 -0.35
N ILE A 115 -11.18 -15.85 -0.05
CA ILE A 115 -10.91 -14.82 0.96
C ILE A 115 -10.80 -15.48 2.33
N ILE A 116 -11.79 -16.33 2.65
CA ILE A 116 -11.84 -17.07 3.93
C ILE A 116 -10.66 -18.03 4.05
N LYS A 117 -10.21 -18.61 2.94
CA LYS A 117 -9.07 -19.55 2.88
C LYS A 117 -7.70 -18.87 2.89
N GLY A 118 -7.64 -17.56 2.98
CA GLY A 118 -6.38 -16.84 3.13
C GLY A 118 -5.71 -16.36 1.85
N LYS A 119 -6.25 -16.61 0.66
CA LYS A 119 -5.67 -16.11 -0.59
C LYS A 119 -5.61 -14.59 -0.64
N TYR A 120 -6.64 -13.93 -0.15
CA TYR A 120 -6.69 -12.48 -0.03
C TYR A 120 -5.63 -11.98 0.97
N GLY A 121 -5.52 -12.64 2.12
CA GLY A 121 -4.48 -12.36 3.11
C GLY A 121 -3.08 -12.54 2.55
N ASP A 122 -2.85 -13.57 1.73
CA ASP A 122 -1.57 -13.81 1.06
C ASP A 122 -1.21 -12.68 0.09
N LEU A 123 -2.18 -12.15 -0.64
CA LEU A 123 -1.98 -10.99 -1.52
C LEU A 123 -1.62 -9.73 -0.73
N ILE A 124 -2.28 -9.51 0.41
CA ILE A 124 -1.96 -8.40 1.31
C ILE A 124 -0.53 -8.55 1.83
N GLN A 125 -0.16 -9.73 2.29
CA GLN A 125 1.18 -9.99 2.81
C GLN A 125 2.25 -9.81 1.73
N LYS A 126 1.99 -10.26 0.51
CA LYS A 126 2.87 -10.03 -0.63
C LYS A 126 3.05 -8.54 -0.91
N GLY A 127 1.95 -7.78 -0.89
CA GLY A 127 1.98 -6.32 -1.04
C GLY A 127 2.81 -5.65 0.04
N ILE A 128 2.66 -6.08 1.29
CA ILE A 128 3.46 -5.59 2.42
C ILE A 128 4.95 -5.83 2.16
N GLU A 129 5.33 -7.05 1.82
CA GLU A 129 6.73 -7.42 1.59
C GLU A 129 7.35 -6.63 0.43
N GLN A 130 6.64 -6.52 -0.69
CA GLN A 130 7.09 -5.77 -1.85
C GLN A 130 7.21 -4.27 -1.54
N SER A 131 6.27 -3.72 -0.77
CA SER A 131 6.28 -2.32 -0.35
C SER A 131 7.48 -2.02 0.55
N ILE A 132 7.76 -2.87 1.53
CA ILE A 132 8.91 -2.71 2.43
C ILE A 132 10.21 -2.74 1.63
N ASN A 133 10.39 -3.70 0.76
CA ASN A 133 11.58 -3.84 -0.07
C ASN A 133 11.78 -2.62 -0.97
N HIS A 134 10.71 -2.12 -1.57
CA HIS A 134 10.76 -0.92 -2.40
C HIS A 134 11.14 0.32 -1.59
N SER A 135 10.51 0.51 -0.43
CA SER A 135 10.78 1.67 0.45
C SER A 135 12.23 1.69 0.90
N TYR A 136 12.75 0.56 1.32
CA TYR A 136 14.14 0.43 1.73
C TYR A 136 15.10 0.84 0.60
N LYS A 137 14.91 0.30 -0.60
CA LYS A 137 15.73 0.62 -1.77
C LYS A 137 15.60 2.09 -2.17
N PHE A 138 14.38 2.62 -2.15
CA PHE A 138 14.09 4.01 -2.52
C PHE A 138 14.88 5.00 -1.65
N PHE A 139 14.93 4.78 -0.35
CA PHE A 139 15.65 5.67 0.56
C PHE A 139 17.14 5.43 0.57
N LYS A 140 17.58 4.18 0.45
CA LYS A 140 19.00 3.87 0.33
C LYS A 140 19.64 4.54 -0.89
N ASP A 141 18.99 4.46 -2.03
CA ASP A 141 19.49 5.11 -3.26
C ASP A 141 19.63 6.63 -3.07
N ARG A 142 18.74 7.25 -2.27
CA ARG A 142 18.78 8.69 -1.99
C ARG A 142 19.82 9.08 -0.95
N GLU A 143 20.04 8.25 0.06
CA GLU A 143 21.14 8.44 1.00
C GLU A 143 22.49 8.44 0.27
N ASP A 144 22.68 7.51 -0.67
CA ASP A 144 23.89 7.44 -1.49
C ASP A 144 24.08 8.72 -2.32
N LEU A 145 23.01 9.34 -2.80
CA LEU A 145 23.07 10.62 -3.49
C LEU A 145 23.52 11.76 -2.57
N LEU A 146 23.02 11.79 -1.34
CA LEU A 146 23.37 12.81 -0.34
C LEU A 146 24.79 12.67 0.17
N THR A 147 25.29 11.46 0.34
CA THR A 147 26.64 11.18 0.83
C THR A 147 27.72 11.42 -0.22
N ASN A 148 27.39 11.39 -1.51
CA ASN A 148 28.34 11.65 -2.60
C ASN A 148 28.56 13.16 -2.88
N GLU A 149 27.87 14.06 -2.19
CA GLU A 149 28.02 15.51 -2.30
C GLU A 149 29.03 16.11 -1.29
N SER A 150 29.65 15.27 -0.49
CA SER A 150 30.65 15.71 0.49
C SER A 150 32.06 15.73 -0.09
#